data_2338b2e64b325ff0b3ec3ed6d9cae1d7
#
_entry.id   2338b2e64b325ff0b3ec3ed6d9cae1d7
#
_cell.length_a   1.000
_cell.length_b   1.000
_cell.length_c   1.000
_cell.angle_alpha   90.00
_cell.angle_beta   90.00
_cell.angle_gamma   90.00
#
_symmetry.space_group_name_H-M   'P 1'
#
loop_
_entity.id
_entity.type
_entity.pdbx_description
1 polymer ?
#
loop_
_entity_poly.entity_id
_entity_poly.type
_entity_poly.pdbx_seq_one_letter_code
_entity_poly.pdbx_strand_id
1 'polypeptide(L)'
;MKGENLEEKKEFPITRLHLVLIMLAAALIVCAIGTFLPVDQETMSNVSRELEEIRSFIRNLDFLSASLYIFSHNLILCLVMFIPLFGVGFGMYVMLSSGYAIEIDALTHQVPPPLVFVSLFLMPYFWIELISYASAMSQGILIAWGLYKKEFKRTLTETLKIIGIVTALLFTAALIEAAFFFAFA
;
A
#
# COMPACT_ATOMS: atom_id res chain seq x y z
N MET A 1 -25.66 26.47 -39.80
CA MET A 1 -25.76 25.19 -39.09
C MET A 1 -24.33 24.77 -38.72
N LYS A 2 -23.91 25.05 -37.48
CA LYS A 2 -22.63 24.58 -36.94
C LYS A 2 -22.87 23.15 -36.46
N GLY A 3 -22.26 22.18 -37.13
CA GLY A 3 -22.20 20.81 -36.63
C GLY A 3 -21.43 20.78 -35.34
N GLU A 4 -22.11 20.61 -34.22
CA GLU A 4 -21.50 20.23 -32.93
C GLU A 4 -20.96 18.81 -33.10
N ASN A 5 -19.65 18.72 -33.32
CA ASN A 5 -18.94 17.46 -33.13
C ASN A 5 -19.05 17.11 -31.63
N LEU A 6 -20.04 16.31 -31.29
CA LEU A 6 -20.09 15.55 -30.07
C LEU A 6 -18.93 14.53 -30.13
N GLU A 7 -17.71 14.97 -29.78
CA GLU A 7 -16.66 14.03 -29.47
C GLU A 7 -17.18 13.18 -28.29
N GLU A 8 -17.53 11.95 -28.63
CA GLU A 8 -17.92 10.92 -27.68
C GLU A 8 -16.82 10.89 -26.58
N LYS A 9 -17.16 11.40 -25.38
CA LYS A 9 -16.28 11.31 -24.23
C LYS A 9 -16.06 9.83 -23.95
N LYS A 10 -15.01 9.26 -24.53
CA LYS A 10 -14.58 7.89 -24.19
C LYS A 10 -14.22 7.88 -22.71
N GLU A 11 -15.14 7.42 -21.88
CA GLU A 11 -14.89 7.15 -20.47
C GLU A 11 -13.79 6.08 -20.34
N PHE A 12 -13.17 6.02 -19.16
CA PHE A 12 -12.23 4.94 -18.87
C PHE A 12 -12.99 3.60 -18.97
N PRO A 13 -12.44 2.59 -19.66
CA PRO A 13 -13.18 1.37 -20.01
C PRO A 13 -13.60 0.52 -18.79
N ILE A 14 -13.05 0.82 -17.61
CA ILE A 14 -13.27 0.08 -16.36
C ILE A 14 -13.71 1.08 -15.28
N THR A 15 -14.68 0.71 -14.45
CA THR A 15 -15.09 1.57 -13.32
C THR A 15 -13.97 1.66 -12.28
N ARG A 16 -13.93 2.79 -11.56
CA ARG A 16 -12.92 2.99 -10.49
C ARG A 16 -12.90 1.83 -9.49
N LEU A 17 -14.07 1.34 -9.09
CA LEU A 17 -14.17 0.22 -8.15
C LEU A 17 -13.49 -1.04 -8.68
N HIS A 18 -13.78 -1.41 -9.93
CA HIS A 18 -13.12 -2.58 -10.54
C HIS A 18 -11.60 -2.40 -10.64
N LEU A 19 -11.13 -1.19 -10.94
CA LEU A 19 -9.70 -0.92 -11.00
C LEU A 19 -9.04 -1.08 -9.61
N VAL A 20 -9.68 -0.58 -8.54
CA VAL A 20 -9.21 -0.77 -7.16
C VAL A 20 -9.19 -2.26 -6.79
N LEU A 21 -10.23 -3.02 -7.14
CA LEU A 21 -10.28 -4.46 -6.87
C LEU A 21 -9.19 -5.24 -7.63
N ILE A 22 -8.90 -4.86 -8.87
CA ILE A 22 -7.81 -5.44 -9.66
C ILE A 22 -6.45 -5.15 -9.00
N MET A 23 -6.20 -3.89 -8.60
CA MET A 23 -4.95 -3.51 -7.92
C MET A 23 -4.83 -4.19 -6.56
N LEU A 24 -5.92 -4.33 -5.82
CA LEU A 24 -5.97 -5.05 -4.55
C LEU A 24 -5.59 -6.53 -4.73
N ALA A 25 -6.22 -7.20 -5.68
CA ALA A 25 -5.91 -8.59 -5.98
C ALA A 25 -4.46 -8.78 -6.44
N ALA A 26 -3.96 -7.91 -7.33
CA ALA A 26 -2.58 -7.93 -7.79
C ALA A 26 -1.59 -7.71 -6.63
N ALA A 27 -1.86 -6.73 -5.75
CA ALA A 27 -1.05 -6.45 -4.56
C ALA A 27 -0.96 -7.65 -3.61
N LEU A 28 -2.10 -8.32 -3.34
CA LEU A 28 -2.14 -9.55 -2.53
C LEU A 28 -1.33 -10.68 -3.16
N ILE A 29 -1.49 -10.91 -4.47
CA ILE A 29 -0.74 -11.95 -5.18
C ILE A 29 0.76 -11.66 -5.12
N VAL A 30 1.18 -10.42 -5.37
CA VAL A 30 2.59 -10.03 -5.35
C VAL A 30 3.17 -10.13 -3.94
N CYS A 31 2.43 -9.73 -2.91
CA CYS A 31 2.84 -9.92 -1.51
C CYS A 31 3.00 -11.42 -1.19
N ALA A 32 2.03 -12.25 -1.59
CA ALA A 32 2.14 -13.70 -1.42
C ALA A 32 3.37 -14.27 -2.13
N ILE A 33 3.67 -13.84 -3.36
CA ILE A 33 4.89 -14.26 -4.08
C ILE A 33 6.13 -13.90 -3.25
N GLY A 34 6.19 -12.68 -2.69
CA GLY A 34 7.29 -12.25 -1.82
C GLY A 34 7.54 -13.18 -0.65
N THR A 35 6.47 -13.73 -0.06
CA THR A 35 6.51 -14.64 1.09
C THR A 35 7.10 -16.04 0.75
N PHE A 36 7.32 -16.34 -0.52
CA PHE A 36 7.92 -17.60 -0.96
C PHE A 36 9.26 -17.43 -1.69
N LEU A 37 9.83 -16.23 -1.67
CA LEU A 37 11.13 -16.00 -2.29
C LEU A 37 12.25 -16.65 -1.46
N PRO A 38 13.22 -17.28 -2.10
CA PRO A 38 14.35 -17.86 -1.37
C PRO A 38 15.18 -16.78 -0.70
N VAL A 39 15.55 -17.02 0.55
CA VAL A 39 16.34 -16.11 1.38
C VAL A 39 17.71 -16.71 1.66
N ASP A 40 18.78 -16.01 1.32
CA ASP A 40 20.14 -16.38 1.73
C ASP A 40 20.43 -15.91 3.17
N GLN A 41 21.43 -16.53 3.80
CA GLN A 41 21.75 -16.28 5.22
C GLN A 41 22.21 -14.84 5.49
N GLU A 42 22.93 -14.23 4.55
CA GLU A 42 23.42 -12.85 4.71
C GLU A 42 22.25 -11.85 4.69
N THR A 43 21.37 -11.97 3.69
CA THR A 43 20.16 -11.16 3.59
C THR A 43 19.24 -11.36 4.80
N MET A 44 19.03 -12.61 5.23
CA MET A 44 18.24 -12.92 6.42
C MET A 44 18.78 -12.21 7.66
N SER A 45 20.10 -12.29 7.90
CA SER A 45 20.75 -11.64 9.04
C SER A 45 20.64 -10.11 9.00
N ASN A 46 20.80 -9.49 7.84
CA ASN A 46 20.77 -8.05 7.70
C ASN A 46 19.34 -7.51 7.88
N VAL A 47 18.37 -8.11 7.19
CA VAL A 47 16.97 -7.64 7.23
C VAL A 47 16.32 -7.94 8.59
N SER A 48 16.56 -9.10 9.21
CA SER A 48 16.02 -9.40 10.55
C SER A 48 16.56 -8.43 11.60
N ARG A 49 17.83 -8.05 11.50
CA ARG A 49 18.40 -7.01 12.37
C ARG A 49 17.73 -5.65 12.17
N GLU A 50 17.53 -5.23 10.92
CA GLU A 50 16.83 -3.97 10.61
C GLU A 50 15.39 -3.98 11.14
N LEU A 51 14.67 -5.08 10.96
CA LEU A 51 13.31 -5.24 11.49
C LEU A 51 13.28 -5.14 13.02
N GLU A 52 14.24 -5.74 13.70
CA GLU A 52 14.33 -5.68 15.17
C GLU A 52 14.75 -4.27 15.66
N GLU A 53 15.62 -3.57 14.95
CA GLU A 53 15.95 -2.17 15.23
C GLU A 53 14.71 -1.27 15.11
N ILE A 54 13.90 -1.44 14.07
CA ILE A 54 12.63 -0.70 13.89
C ILE A 54 11.64 -1.05 15.01
N ARG A 55 11.49 -2.33 15.35
CA ARG A 55 10.61 -2.77 16.45
C ARG A 55 11.05 -2.18 17.79
N SER A 56 12.35 -2.25 18.08
CA SER A 56 12.90 -1.69 19.33
C SER A 56 12.74 -0.17 19.38
N PHE A 57 12.91 0.51 18.26
CA PHE A 57 12.65 1.95 18.16
C PHE A 57 11.20 2.28 18.47
N ILE A 58 10.24 1.61 17.81
CA ILE A 58 8.79 1.84 18.04
C ILE A 58 8.42 1.53 19.50
N ARG A 59 9.00 0.47 20.11
CA ARG A 59 8.74 0.08 21.51
C ARG A 59 9.16 1.15 22.51
N ASN A 60 10.14 1.98 22.16
CA ASN A 60 10.63 3.09 23.00
C ASN A 60 9.84 4.40 22.81
N LEU A 61 8.90 4.44 21.85
CA LEU A 61 8.04 5.59 21.64
C LEU A 61 6.77 5.50 22.51
N ASP A 62 6.13 6.64 22.79
CA ASP A 62 4.76 6.65 23.28
C ASP A 62 3.77 6.28 22.17
N PHE A 63 2.54 5.94 22.54
CA PHE A 63 1.50 5.50 21.62
C PHE A 63 1.28 6.45 20.44
N LEU A 64 1.22 7.77 20.71
CA LEU A 64 0.96 8.76 19.67
C LEU A 64 2.16 8.90 18.71
N SER A 65 3.36 8.94 19.25
CA SER A 65 4.60 9.01 18.45
C SER A 65 4.78 7.77 17.59
N ALA A 66 4.50 6.57 18.11
CA ALA A 66 4.50 5.34 17.36
C ALA A 66 3.47 5.35 16.23
N SER A 67 2.23 5.78 16.52
CA SER A 67 1.18 5.91 15.51
C SER A 67 1.57 6.90 14.40
N LEU A 68 2.16 8.03 14.74
CA LEU A 68 2.62 9.03 13.77
C LEU A 68 3.79 8.52 12.93
N TYR A 69 4.69 7.75 13.51
CA TYR A 69 5.79 7.11 12.77
C TYR A 69 5.26 6.13 11.73
N ILE A 70 4.39 5.19 12.13
CA ILE A 70 3.75 4.21 11.24
C ILE A 70 2.95 4.93 10.15
N PHE A 71 2.13 5.91 10.53
CA PHE A 71 1.34 6.71 9.59
C PHE A 71 2.22 7.41 8.55
N SER A 72 3.28 8.10 8.99
CA SER A 72 4.16 8.86 8.10
C SER A 72 4.86 7.95 7.10
N HIS A 73 5.34 6.78 7.54
CA HIS A 73 5.95 5.77 6.68
C HIS A 73 4.97 5.32 5.58
N ASN A 74 3.79 4.86 5.98
CA ASN A 74 2.77 4.36 5.05
C ASN A 74 2.22 5.45 4.12
N LEU A 75 2.08 6.68 4.64
CA LEU A 75 1.63 7.82 3.83
C LEU A 75 2.65 8.18 2.73
N ILE A 76 3.94 8.22 3.04
CA ILE A 76 4.99 8.52 2.05
C ILE A 76 4.96 7.47 0.93
N LEU A 77 4.92 6.17 1.27
CA LEU A 77 4.81 5.10 0.28
C LEU A 77 3.57 5.27 -0.58
N CYS A 78 2.43 5.54 0.06
CA CYS A 78 1.16 5.72 -0.63
C CYS A 78 1.17 6.93 -1.57
N LEU A 79 1.74 8.06 -1.17
CA LEU A 79 1.85 9.26 -2.01
C LEU A 79 2.68 9.02 -3.27
N VAL A 80 3.74 8.23 -3.19
CA VAL A 80 4.53 7.83 -4.37
C VAL A 80 3.70 6.98 -5.34
N MET A 81 2.78 6.16 -4.82
CA MET A 81 1.88 5.33 -5.65
C MET A 81 0.89 6.15 -6.50
N PHE A 82 0.67 7.44 -6.20
CA PHE A 82 -0.14 8.33 -7.04
C PHE A 82 0.60 8.82 -8.29
N ILE A 83 1.92 8.64 -8.39
CA ILE A 83 2.68 9.09 -9.56
C ILE A 83 2.22 8.28 -10.79
N PRO A 84 1.79 8.96 -11.88
CA PRO A 84 1.28 8.28 -13.06
C PRO A 84 2.25 7.23 -13.60
N LEU A 85 1.76 6.02 -13.88
CA LEU A 85 2.49 4.85 -14.37
C LEU A 85 3.55 4.31 -13.40
N PHE A 86 4.42 5.15 -12.87
CA PHE A 86 5.48 4.76 -11.92
C PHE A 86 4.89 4.18 -10.63
N GLY A 87 3.83 4.80 -10.11
CA GLY A 87 3.22 4.43 -8.83
C GLY A 87 2.74 2.99 -8.76
N VAL A 88 2.27 2.42 -9.87
CA VAL A 88 1.86 1.01 -9.92
C VAL A 88 3.08 0.09 -9.75
N GLY A 89 4.15 0.33 -10.50
CA GLY A 89 5.38 -0.46 -10.38
C GLY A 89 6.00 -0.35 -8.98
N PHE A 90 6.03 0.86 -8.42
CA PHE A 90 6.50 1.11 -7.06
C PHE A 90 5.62 0.40 -6.02
N GLY A 91 4.29 0.48 -6.14
CA GLY A 91 3.38 -0.20 -5.22
C GLY A 91 3.53 -1.73 -5.26
N MET A 92 3.71 -2.31 -6.45
CA MET A 92 3.99 -3.74 -6.59
C MET A 92 5.34 -4.12 -5.96
N TYR A 93 6.37 -3.28 -6.13
CA TYR A 93 7.66 -3.46 -5.46
C TYR A 93 7.52 -3.43 -3.94
N VAL A 94 6.78 -2.46 -3.39
CA VAL A 94 6.50 -2.38 -1.94
C VAL A 94 5.80 -3.64 -1.45
N MET A 95 4.79 -4.15 -2.18
CA MET A 95 4.09 -5.37 -1.81
C MET A 95 5.00 -6.61 -1.86
N LEU A 96 5.85 -6.72 -2.87
CA LEU A 96 6.83 -7.80 -2.96
C LEU A 96 7.80 -7.77 -1.78
N SER A 97 8.34 -6.59 -1.46
CA SER A 97 9.27 -6.38 -0.34
C SER A 97 8.61 -6.66 1.01
N SER A 98 7.33 -6.29 1.17
CA SER A 98 6.57 -6.62 2.39
C SER A 98 6.41 -8.13 2.56
N GLY A 99 6.07 -8.85 1.48
CA GLY A 99 6.01 -10.32 1.50
C GLY A 99 7.37 -10.94 1.84
N TYR A 100 8.44 -10.42 1.26
CA TYR A 100 9.79 -10.88 1.55
C TYR A 100 10.22 -10.61 3.01
N ALA A 101 9.84 -9.48 3.58
CA ALA A 101 10.07 -9.19 4.99
C ALA A 101 9.29 -10.16 5.91
N ILE A 102 8.06 -10.54 5.53
CA ILE A 102 7.26 -11.56 6.24
C ILE A 102 7.97 -12.93 6.21
N GLU A 103 8.54 -13.34 5.06
CA GLU A 103 9.32 -14.56 4.92
C GLU A 103 10.49 -14.58 5.91
N ILE A 104 11.30 -13.51 5.90
CA ILE A 104 12.48 -13.38 6.75
C ILE A 104 12.11 -13.38 8.24
N ASP A 105 11.09 -12.62 8.61
CA ASP A 105 10.60 -12.55 9.98
C ASP A 105 10.10 -13.91 10.49
N ALA A 106 9.32 -14.60 9.66
CA ALA A 106 8.80 -15.93 9.95
C ALA A 106 9.94 -16.96 10.16
N LEU A 107 10.91 -16.99 9.24
CA LEU A 107 12.06 -17.89 9.33
C LEU A 107 12.91 -17.59 10.57
N THR A 108 13.13 -16.32 10.91
CA THR A 108 13.89 -15.90 12.10
C THR A 108 13.24 -16.43 13.38
N HIS A 109 11.90 -16.41 13.44
CA HIS A 109 11.12 -16.90 14.59
C HIS A 109 10.74 -18.38 14.51
N GLN A 110 11.23 -19.12 13.50
CA GLN A 110 10.93 -20.53 13.25
C GLN A 110 9.42 -20.83 13.11
N VAL A 111 8.68 -19.87 12.54
CA VAL A 111 7.25 -20.01 12.22
C VAL A 111 7.11 -20.24 10.73
N PRO A 112 6.20 -21.12 10.26
CA PRO A 112 5.94 -21.27 8.83
C PRO A 112 5.48 -19.95 8.18
N PRO A 113 6.19 -19.43 7.15
CA PRO A 113 5.86 -18.15 6.53
C PRO A 113 4.41 -18.02 6.02
N PRO A 114 3.79 -19.07 5.42
CA PRO A 114 2.40 -19.00 5.03
C PRO A 114 1.44 -18.76 6.21
N LEU A 115 1.78 -19.25 7.39
CA LEU A 115 0.97 -19.03 8.58
C LEU A 115 1.02 -17.56 9.04
N VAL A 116 2.21 -16.95 9.00
CA VAL A 116 2.38 -15.52 9.31
C VAL A 116 1.63 -14.69 8.28
N PHE A 117 1.77 -14.99 6.99
CA PHE A 117 1.03 -14.30 5.92
C PHE A 117 -0.49 -14.38 6.12
N VAL A 118 -1.03 -15.57 6.39
CA VAL A 118 -2.47 -15.76 6.62
C VAL A 118 -2.93 -15.02 7.88
N SER A 119 -2.12 -14.94 8.93
CA SER A 119 -2.49 -14.23 10.15
C SER A 119 -2.73 -12.73 9.94
N LEU A 120 -2.09 -12.10 8.92
CA LEU A 120 -2.31 -10.70 8.57
C LEU A 120 -3.75 -10.44 8.12
N PHE A 121 -4.43 -11.43 7.54
CA PHE A 121 -5.84 -11.29 7.14
C PHE A 121 -6.78 -11.10 8.35
N LEU A 122 -6.34 -11.45 9.55
CA LEU A 122 -7.08 -11.22 10.79
C LEU A 122 -6.86 -9.81 11.34
N MET A 123 -5.86 -9.08 10.83
CA MET A 123 -5.51 -7.74 11.29
C MET A 123 -6.28 -6.69 10.51
N PRO A 124 -7.14 -5.87 11.18
CA PRO A 124 -7.95 -4.86 10.48
C PRO A 124 -7.10 -3.80 9.76
N TYR A 125 -5.98 -3.37 10.35
CA TYR A 125 -5.10 -2.36 9.78
C TYR A 125 -4.50 -2.82 8.44
N PHE A 126 -4.17 -4.10 8.29
CA PHE A 126 -3.66 -4.68 7.03
C PHE A 126 -4.60 -4.41 5.85
N TRP A 127 -5.90 -4.62 6.03
CA TRP A 127 -6.89 -4.38 4.98
C TRP A 127 -7.04 -2.90 4.64
N ILE A 128 -7.02 -2.03 5.66
CA ILE A 128 -7.16 -0.58 5.46
C ILE A 128 -5.96 -0.05 4.68
N GLU A 129 -4.74 -0.46 5.00
CA GLU A 129 -3.53 -0.11 4.27
C GLU A 129 -3.57 -0.61 2.84
N LEU A 130 -3.89 -1.89 2.64
CA LEU A 130 -3.92 -2.52 1.33
C LEU A 130 -4.96 -1.86 0.40
N ILE A 131 -6.15 -1.52 0.92
CA ILE A 131 -7.17 -0.76 0.18
C ILE A 131 -6.67 0.64 -0.16
N SER A 132 -5.94 1.29 0.75
CA SER A 132 -5.35 2.61 0.53
C SER A 132 -4.31 2.57 -0.58
N TYR A 133 -3.41 1.60 -0.59
CA TYR A 133 -2.40 1.41 -1.64
C TYR A 133 -3.03 1.06 -2.98
N ALA A 134 -4.01 0.16 -3.00
CA ALA A 134 -4.76 -0.17 -4.22
C ALA A 134 -5.49 1.05 -4.79
N SER A 135 -6.07 1.90 -3.93
CA SER A 135 -6.72 3.14 -4.32
C SER A 135 -5.73 4.15 -4.91
N ALA A 136 -4.55 4.28 -4.31
CA ALA A 136 -3.49 5.18 -4.79
C ALA A 136 -2.94 4.73 -6.15
N MET A 137 -2.61 3.45 -6.31
CA MET A 137 -2.17 2.87 -7.60
C MET A 137 -3.23 3.06 -8.69
N SER A 138 -4.49 2.78 -8.37
CA SER A 138 -5.62 2.96 -9.28
C SER A 138 -5.77 4.42 -9.70
N GLN A 139 -5.63 5.35 -8.75
CA GLN A 139 -5.69 6.77 -9.04
C GLN A 139 -4.51 7.22 -9.91
N GLY A 140 -3.31 6.68 -9.72
CA GLY A 140 -2.14 6.91 -10.57
C GLY A 140 -2.42 6.56 -12.05
N ILE A 141 -3.11 5.44 -12.30
CA ILE A 141 -3.56 5.06 -13.67
C ILE A 141 -4.57 6.07 -14.20
N LEU A 142 -5.56 6.48 -13.38
CA LEU A 142 -6.58 7.45 -13.79
C LEU A 142 -5.99 8.83 -14.05
N ILE A 143 -4.92 9.23 -13.33
CA ILE A 143 -4.20 10.48 -13.61
C ILE A 143 -3.53 10.38 -14.99
N ALA A 144 -2.83 9.27 -15.30
CA ALA A 144 -2.23 9.06 -16.61
C ALA A 144 -3.28 9.16 -17.74
N TRP A 145 -4.42 8.53 -17.54
CA TRP A 145 -5.54 8.62 -18.49
C TRP A 145 -6.10 10.03 -18.64
N GLY A 146 -6.32 10.75 -17.53
CA GLY A 146 -6.80 12.13 -17.54
C GLY A 146 -5.83 13.10 -18.23
N LEU A 147 -4.51 12.89 -18.06
CA LEU A 147 -3.48 13.63 -18.79
C LEU A 147 -3.56 13.35 -20.31
N TYR A 148 -3.68 12.08 -20.69
CA TYR A 148 -3.87 11.70 -22.10
C TYR A 148 -5.12 12.34 -22.72
N LYS A 149 -6.23 12.40 -21.96
CA LYS A 149 -7.50 13.02 -22.39
C LYS A 149 -7.54 14.54 -22.27
N LYS A 150 -6.49 15.18 -21.77
CA LYS A 150 -6.42 16.64 -21.50
C LYS A 150 -7.49 17.12 -20.50
N GLU A 151 -7.97 16.24 -19.61
CA GLU A 151 -8.93 16.53 -18.53
C GLU A 151 -8.24 16.81 -17.20
N PHE A 152 -7.11 17.48 -17.20
CA PHE A 152 -6.22 17.64 -16.03
C PHE A 152 -6.94 18.23 -14.80
N LYS A 153 -7.71 19.31 -14.96
CA LYS A 153 -8.38 19.96 -13.82
C LYS A 153 -9.37 19.03 -13.09
N ARG A 154 -10.18 18.28 -13.86
CA ARG A 154 -11.13 17.31 -13.30
C ARG A 154 -10.39 16.20 -12.57
N THR A 155 -9.39 15.64 -13.21
CA THR A 155 -8.58 14.56 -12.64
C THR A 155 -7.87 15.01 -11.36
N LEU A 156 -7.32 16.23 -11.32
CA LEU A 156 -6.67 16.78 -10.14
C LEU A 156 -7.62 16.91 -8.94
N THR A 157 -8.84 17.42 -9.17
CA THR A 157 -9.85 17.55 -8.12
C THR A 157 -10.22 16.18 -7.53
N GLU A 158 -10.42 15.18 -8.38
CA GLU A 158 -10.70 13.81 -7.92
C GLU A 158 -9.50 13.20 -7.17
N THR A 159 -8.28 13.45 -7.63
CA THR A 159 -7.07 12.99 -6.98
C THR A 159 -6.94 13.56 -5.57
N LEU A 160 -7.16 14.86 -5.38
CA LEU A 160 -7.11 15.49 -4.06
C LEU A 160 -8.13 14.90 -3.08
N LYS A 161 -9.34 14.56 -3.56
CA LYS A 161 -10.35 13.87 -2.73
C LYS A 161 -9.84 12.49 -2.29
N ILE A 162 -9.28 11.71 -3.22
CA ILE A 162 -8.76 10.37 -2.90
C ILE A 162 -7.57 10.45 -1.96
N ILE A 163 -6.65 11.41 -2.14
CA ILE A 163 -5.55 11.64 -1.19
C ILE A 163 -6.09 11.91 0.20
N GLY A 164 -7.11 12.77 0.34
CA GLY A 164 -7.72 13.05 1.65
C GLY A 164 -8.33 11.81 2.31
N ILE A 165 -9.08 10.99 1.54
CA ILE A 165 -9.67 9.73 2.03
C ILE A 165 -8.57 8.74 2.46
N VAL A 166 -7.58 8.52 1.61
CA VAL A 166 -6.49 7.58 1.88
C VAL A 166 -5.65 8.02 3.08
N THR A 167 -5.39 9.32 3.22
CA THR A 167 -4.69 9.88 4.40
C THR A 167 -5.46 9.56 5.69
N ALA A 168 -6.77 9.74 5.71
CA ALA A 168 -7.61 9.43 6.87
C ALA A 168 -7.63 7.91 7.17
N LEU A 169 -7.70 7.06 6.12
CA LEU A 169 -7.64 5.61 6.27
C LEU A 169 -6.30 5.16 6.85
N LEU A 170 -5.18 5.64 6.29
CA LEU A 170 -3.84 5.29 6.78
C LEU A 170 -3.60 5.77 8.21
N PHE A 171 -4.11 6.95 8.59
CA PHE A 171 -4.03 7.40 9.98
C PHE A 171 -4.82 6.48 10.91
N THR A 172 -6.02 6.04 10.50
CA THR A 172 -6.81 5.07 11.25
C THR A 172 -6.10 3.72 11.37
N ALA A 173 -5.52 3.22 10.27
CA ALA A 173 -4.73 1.98 10.27
C ALA A 173 -3.57 2.07 11.26
N ALA A 174 -2.81 3.15 11.23
CA ALA A 174 -1.66 3.35 12.11
C ALA A 174 -2.04 3.40 13.61
N LEU A 175 -3.19 4.00 13.95
CA LEU A 175 -3.72 3.96 15.32
C LEU A 175 -4.08 2.55 15.76
N ILE A 176 -4.71 1.77 14.88
CA ILE A 176 -5.08 0.37 15.16
C ILE A 176 -3.82 -0.47 15.30
N GLU A 177 -2.87 -0.35 14.36
CA GLU A 177 -1.61 -1.10 14.39
C GLU A 177 -0.80 -0.80 15.65
N ALA A 178 -0.63 0.48 16.01
CA ALA A 178 0.02 0.86 17.26
C ALA A 178 -0.70 0.28 18.48
N ALA A 179 -2.05 0.28 18.50
CA ALA A 179 -2.82 -0.31 19.59
C ALA A 179 -2.55 -1.83 19.72
N PHE A 180 -2.49 -2.57 18.61
CA PHE A 180 -2.11 -3.98 18.61
C PHE A 180 -0.67 -4.16 19.09
N PHE A 181 0.27 -3.34 18.60
CA PHE A 181 1.66 -3.41 19.00
C PHE A 181 1.83 -3.25 20.51
N PHE A 182 1.20 -2.25 21.13
CA PHE A 182 1.29 -2.03 22.60
C PHE A 182 0.45 -3.00 23.43
N ALA A 183 -0.56 -3.65 22.85
CA ALA A 183 -1.36 -4.65 23.56
C ALA A 183 -0.68 -6.02 23.64
N PHE A 184 0.22 -6.33 22.68
CA PHE A 184 0.86 -7.65 22.55
C PHE A 184 2.40 -7.61 22.60
N ALA A 185 2.99 -6.46 22.93
CA ALA A 185 4.44 -6.26 23.08
C ALA A 185 4.98 -6.75 24.44
#